data_4b92a83f35295c0bdf6b0433204e0b08
#
_entry.id   4b92a83f35295c0bdf6b0433204e0b08
#
_cell.length_a   1.000
_cell.length_b   1.000
_cell.length_c   1.000
_cell.angle_alpha   90.00
_cell.angle_beta   90.00
_cell.angle_gamma   90.00
#
_symmetry.space_group_name_H-M   'P 1'
#
loop_
_entity.id
_entity.type
_entity.pdbx_description
1 polymer ?
#
loop_
_entity_poly.entity_id
_entity_poly.type
_entity_poly.pdbx_seq_one_letter_code
_entity_poly.pdbx_strand_id
1 'polypeptide(L)'
;MNLTSKREVLQKFYFPLAYLLFLLQAPPNVITLTSLILGTASALAYYYDHLLSAFFLFLFSGLFDLADGEVARLSGRQTKFGAVFDWIADKWVDGLVLGIVGYFYAGPVWATFSVTLSLLHSFIKPVAYAEIGYQNRLKGKILDPLEGIGFFGRPETHFTLLLFTLFEKAHLPLGLSEGIKIITLLTALSLLQRILYLYKNYGKVDDE
;
A
#
# COMPACT_ATOMS: atom_id res chain seq x y z
N MET A 1 -1.10 -1.62 -16.24
CA MET A 1 -2.45 -1.74 -15.65
C MET A 1 -2.27 -2.48 -14.34
N ASN A 2 -2.53 -1.83 -13.22
CA ASN A 2 -2.33 -2.35 -11.86
C ASN A 2 -3.69 -2.68 -11.21
N LEU A 3 -3.68 -3.37 -10.06
CA LEU A 3 -4.90 -3.70 -9.31
C LEU A 3 -5.67 -2.46 -8.86
N THR A 4 -5.00 -1.33 -8.64
CA THR A 4 -5.65 -0.06 -8.31
C THR A 4 -6.58 0.41 -9.43
N SER A 5 -6.25 0.14 -10.71
CA SER A 5 -7.12 0.45 -11.84
C SER A 5 -8.34 -0.49 -11.95
N LYS A 6 -8.33 -1.63 -11.24
CA LYS A 6 -9.45 -2.58 -11.12
C LYS A 6 -10.20 -2.43 -9.78
N ARG A 7 -10.31 -1.21 -9.30
CA ARG A 7 -10.88 -0.89 -7.99
C ARG A 7 -12.27 -1.47 -7.76
N GLU A 8 -13.11 -1.54 -8.78
CA GLU A 8 -14.45 -2.13 -8.69
C GLU A 8 -14.43 -3.62 -8.31
N VAL A 9 -13.41 -4.36 -8.77
CA VAL A 9 -13.25 -5.77 -8.40
C VAL A 9 -12.80 -5.90 -6.95
N LEU A 10 -11.81 -5.11 -6.54
CA LEU A 10 -11.33 -5.10 -5.15
C LEU A 10 -12.44 -4.67 -4.17
N GLN A 11 -13.28 -3.72 -4.57
CA GLN A 11 -14.40 -3.23 -3.76
C GLN A 11 -15.35 -4.35 -3.35
N LYS A 12 -15.61 -5.32 -4.22
CA LYS A 12 -16.49 -6.46 -3.89
C LYS A 12 -16.00 -7.27 -2.68
N PHE A 13 -14.68 -7.32 -2.45
CA PHE A 13 -14.09 -8.09 -1.35
C PHE A 13 -14.14 -7.35 -0.01
N TYR A 14 -13.87 -6.05 0.02
CA TYR A 14 -13.85 -5.31 1.29
C TYR A 14 -15.17 -4.58 1.60
N PHE A 15 -16.05 -4.38 0.62
CA PHE A 15 -17.32 -3.67 0.80
C PHE A 15 -18.22 -4.29 1.89
N PRO A 16 -18.37 -5.62 2.01
CA PRO A 16 -19.18 -6.19 3.11
C PRO A 16 -18.67 -5.78 4.49
N LEU A 17 -17.34 -5.76 4.69
CA LEU A 17 -16.73 -5.29 5.94
C LEU A 17 -16.96 -3.79 6.13
N ALA A 18 -16.73 -2.99 5.10
CA ALA A 18 -16.95 -1.54 5.15
C ALA A 18 -18.41 -1.20 5.46
N TYR A 19 -19.37 -1.92 4.86
CA TYR A 19 -20.79 -1.71 5.11
C TYR A 19 -21.19 -2.10 6.53
N LEU A 20 -20.67 -3.22 7.06
CA LEU A 20 -20.85 -3.62 8.45
C LEU A 20 -20.32 -2.54 9.42
N LEU A 21 -19.09 -2.05 9.19
CA LEU A 21 -18.48 -1.00 10.01
C LEU A 21 -19.27 0.33 9.91
N PHE A 22 -19.83 0.62 8.74
CA PHE A 22 -20.72 1.77 8.53
C PHE A 22 -22.01 1.63 9.35
N LEU A 23 -22.66 0.46 9.34
CA LEU A 23 -23.86 0.19 10.16
C LEU A 23 -23.57 0.31 11.67
N LEU A 24 -22.38 -0.10 12.10
CA LEU A 24 -21.89 0.06 13.47
C LEU A 24 -21.46 1.51 13.80
N GLN A 25 -21.60 2.44 12.86
CA GLN A 25 -21.21 3.85 12.99
C GLN A 25 -19.73 4.05 13.40
N ALA A 26 -18.86 3.11 13.07
CA ALA A 26 -17.45 3.16 13.41
C ALA A 26 -16.79 4.43 12.82
N PRO A 27 -16.05 5.22 13.62
CA PRO A 27 -15.35 6.40 13.10
C PRO A 27 -14.23 5.98 12.13
N PRO A 28 -14.08 6.60 10.93
CA PRO A 28 -13.06 6.22 9.96
C PRO A 28 -11.64 6.18 10.54
N ASN A 29 -11.24 7.18 11.33
CA ASN A 29 -9.91 7.23 11.94
C ASN A 29 -9.65 6.09 12.95
N VAL A 30 -10.70 5.54 13.58
CA VAL A 30 -10.56 4.35 14.45
C VAL A 30 -10.32 3.11 13.61
N ILE A 31 -10.93 3.02 12.43
CA ILE A 31 -10.71 1.92 11.49
C ILE A 31 -9.27 1.97 10.98
N THR A 32 -8.78 3.16 10.58
CA THR A 32 -7.37 3.38 10.19
C THR A 32 -6.41 2.98 11.32
N LEU A 33 -6.71 3.39 12.57
CA LEU A 33 -5.90 3.01 13.73
C LEU A 33 -5.91 1.49 13.96
N THR A 34 -7.04 0.83 13.75
CA THR A 34 -7.14 -0.63 13.85
C THR A 34 -6.27 -1.30 12.78
N SER A 35 -6.32 -0.83 11.54
CA SER A 35 -5.42 -1.28 10.47
C SER A 35 -3.95 -1.14 10.86
N LEU A 36 -3.55 0.02 11.38
CA LEU A 36 -2.19 0.32 11.84
C LEU A 36 -1.74 -0.65 12.95
N ILE A 37 -2.58 -0.90 13.95
CA ILE A 37 -2.29 -1.83 15.05
C ILE A 37 -2.13 -3.26 14.52
N LEU A 38 -3.04 -3.72 13.66
CA LEU A 38 -2.98 -5.05 13.06
C LEU A 38 -1.73 -5.22 12.19
N GLY A 39 -1.39 -4.22 11.39
CA GLY A 39 -0.20 -4.23 10.55
C GLY A 39 1.10 -4.24 11.38
N THR A 40 1.14 -3.46 12.46
CA THR A 40 2.27 -3.47 13.40
C THR A 40 2.38 -4.83 14.11
N ALA A 41 1.27 -5.40 14.56
CA ALA A 41 1.24 -6.72 15.16
C ALA A 41 1.67 -7.82 14.16
N SER A 42 1.30 -7.69 12.88
CA SER A 42 1.77 -8.57 11.81
C SER A 42 3.30 -8.53 11.67
N ALA A 43 3.88 -7.33 11.67
CA ALA A 43 5.34 -7.18 11.61
C ALA A 43 6.04 -7.86 12.78
N LEU A 44 5.49 -7.73 14.00
CA LEU A 44 5.99 -8.45 15.19
C LEU A 44 5.80 -9.97 15.06
N ALA A 45 4.70 -10.43 14.49
CA ALA A 45 4.47 -11.86 14.25
C ALA A 45 5.49 -12.43 13.24
N TYR A 46 5.86 -11.68 12.20
CA TYR A 46 6.97 -12.05 11.30
C TYR A 46 8.31 -12.07 12.03
N TYR A 47 8.57 -11.11 12.91
CA TYR A 47 9.80 -11.08 13.72
C TYR A 47 9.96 -12.33 14.57
N TYR A 48 8.89 -12.86 15.15
CA TYR A 48 8.88 -14.08 15.97
C TYR A 48 8.61 -15.37 15.15
N ASP A 49 8.65 -15.31 13.83
CA ASP A 49 8.39 -16.44 12.90
C ASP A 49 7.02 -17.11 13.06
N HIS A 50 6.04 -16.34 13.54
CA HIS A 50 4.64 -16.79 13.63
C HIS A 50 3.89 -16.54 12.32
N LEU A 51 4.27 -17.26 11.24
CA LEU A 51 3.85 -16.99 9.87
C LEU A 51 2.33 -16.96 9.65
N LEU A 52 1.58 -17.90 10.26
CA LEU A 52 0.10 -17.89 10.12
C LEU A 52 -0.53 -16.70 10.82
N SER A 53 -0.06 -16.33 12.02
CA SER A 53 -0.53 -15.13 12.71
C SER A 53 -0.18 -13.87 11.90
N ALA A 54 1.04 -13.79 11.38
CA ALA A 54 1.49 -12.71 10.52
C ALA A 54 0.62 -12.57 9.27
N PHE A 55 0.32 -13.68 8.60
CA PHE A 55 -0.56 -13.72 7.44
C PHE A 55 -1.94 -13.12 7.72
N PHE A 56 -2.63 -13.63 8.75
CA PHE A 56 -3.99 -13.16 9.06
C PHE A 56 -3.99 -11.71 9.55
N LEU A 57 -3.05 -11.32 10.39
CA LEU A 57 -2.93 -9.94 10.87
C LEU A 57 -2.67 -8.97 9.71
N PHE A 58 -1.80 -9.34 8.76
CA PHE A 58 -1.52 -8.52 7.58
C PHE A 58 -2.72 -8.45 6.62
N LEU A 59 -3.39 -9.57 6.40
CA LEU A 59 -4.61 -9.63 5.60
C LEU A 59 -5.69 -8.72 6.17
N PHE A 60 -5.98 -8.83 7.47
CA PHE A 60 -6.98 -7.99 8.12
C PHE A 60 -6.55 -6.51 8.15
N SER A 61 -5.28 -6.21 8.41
CA SER A 61 -4.75 -4.85 8.29
C SER A 61 -5.10 -4.23 6.93
N GLY A 62 -4.82 -4.94 5.82
CA GLY A 62 -5.15 -4.46 4.48
C GLY A 62 -6.66 -4.33 4.23
N LEU A 63 -7.50 -5.22 4.78
CA LEU A 63 -8.96 -5.12 4.65
C LEU A 63 -9.53 -3.92 5.41
N PHE A 64 -9.06 -3.65 6.63
CA PHE A 64 -9.48 -2.49 7.42
C PHE A 64 -9.03 -1.18 6.78
N ASP A 65 -7.84 -1.14 6.21
CA ASP A 65 -7.30 -0.03 5.43
C ASP A 65 -8.18 0.33 4.23
N LEU A 66 -8.57 -0.66 3.44
CA LEU A 66 -9.48 -0.43 2.31
C LEU A 66 -10.89 -0.02 2.77
N ALA A 67 -11.32 -0.48 3.95
CA ALA A 67 -12.64 -0.22 4.49
C ALA A 67 -12.79 1.18 5.05
N ASP A 68 -11.77 1.79 5.67
CA ASP A 68 -11.85 3.09 6.33
C ASP A 68 -12.23 4.23 5.37
N GLY A 69 -11.58 4.27 4.21
CA GLY A 69 -11.90 5.22 3.16
C GLY A 69 -13.30 5.01 2.56
N GLU A 70 -13.83 3.78 2.53
CA GLU A 70 -15.21 3.51 2.10
C GLU A 70 -16.20 3.97 3.14
N VAL A 71 -15.97 3.66 4.43
CA VAL A 71 -16.79 4.14 5.55
C VAL A 71 -16.81 5.67 5.60
N ALA A 72 -15.67 6.33 5.39
CA ALA A 72 -15.60 7.79 5.32
C ALA A 72 -16.47 8.36 4.20
N ARG A 73 -16.52 7.69 3.05
CA ARG A 73 -17.38 8.08 1.92
C ARG A 73 -18.87 7.85 2.20
N LEU A 74 -19.22 6.66 2.69
CA LEU A 74 -20.60 6.30 3.00
C LEU A 74 -21.21 7.17 4.10
N SER A 75 -20.40 7.55 5.09
CA SER A 75 -20.83 8.37 6.24
C SER A 75 -20.74 9.88 5.99
N GLY A 76 -20.15 10.33 4.88
CA GLY A 76 -19.87 11.75 4.64
C GLY A 76 -18.83 12.36 5.61
N ARG A 77 -18.05 11.54 6.35
CA ARG A 77 -17.07 11.97 7.36
C ARG A 77 -15.64 12.08 6.82
N GLN A 78 -15.50 12.47 5.56
CA GLN A 78 -14.18 12.67 4.96
C GLN A 78 -13.51 13.92 5.53
N THR A 79 -12.27 13.79 6.04
CA THR A 79 -11.47 14.91 6.56
C THR A 79 -10.09 14.95 5.92
N LYS A 80 -9.48 16.16 5.87
CA LYS A 80 -8.10 16.32 5.42
C LYS A 80 -7.13 15.57 6.34
N PHE A 81 -7.37 15.63 7.67
CA PHE A 81 -6.58 14.89 8.65
C PHE A 81 -6.68 13.37 8.42
N GLY A 82 -7.89 12.84 8.20
CA GLY A 82 -8.09 11.42 7.93
C GLY A 82 -7.28 10.93 6.73
N ALA A 83 -7.25 11.70 5.64
CA ALA A 83 -6.44 11.36 4.47
C ALA A 83 -4.93 11.36 4.74
N VAL A 84 -4.44 12.29 5.58
CA VAL A 84 -3.03 12.31 5.99
C VAL A 84 -2.71 11.15 6.94
N PHE A 85 -3.59 10.88 7.89
CA PHE A 85 -3.42 9.81 8.86
C PHE A 85 -3.41 8.42 8.20
N ASP A 86 -4.35 8.18 7.29
CA ASP A 86 -4.40 6.98 6.44
C ASP A 86 -3.07 6.79 5.68
N TRP A 87 -2.60 7.84 4.99
CA TRP A 87 -1.34 7.77 4.27
C TRP A 87 -0.12 7.46 5.16
N ILE A 88 -0.06 8.03 6.39
CA ILE A 88 1.02 7.75 7.36
C ILE A 88 0.92 6.31 7.85
N ALA A 89 -0.28 5.85 8.22
CA ALA A 89 -0.52 4.48 8.68
C ALA A 89 -0.07 3.46 7.66
N ASP A 90 -0.41 3.70 6.38
CA ASP A 90 0.03 2.91 5.24
C ASP A 90 1.54 2.73 5.19
N LYS A 91 2.27 3.85 5.23
CA LYS A 91 3.73 3.82 5.10
C LYS A 91 4.42 3.25 6.31
N TRP A 92 3.84 3.42 7.49
CA TRP A 92 4.30 2.78 8.70
C TRP A 92 4.22 1.25 8.58
N VAL A 93 3.06 0.71 8.22
CA VAL A 93 2.86 -0.74 8.06
C VAL A 93 3.76 -1.30 6.96
N ASP A 94 3.76 -0.69 5.77
CA ASP A 94 4.60 -1.11 4.64
C ASP A 94 6.08 -1.13 5.03
N GLY A 95 6.57 -0.07 5.68
CA GLY A 95 7.96 0.06 6.10
C GLY A 95 8.37 -1.00 7.14
N LEU A 96 7.52 -1.22 8.16
CA LEU A 96 7.81 -2.23 9.20
C LEU A 96 7.79 -3.65 8.64
N VAL A 97 6.75 -4.00 7.90
CA VAL A 97 6.58 -5.37 7.39
C VAL A 97 7.68 -5.69 6.37
N LEU A 98 7.91 -4.82 5.38
CA LEU A 98 8.98 -5.02 4.40
C LEU A 98 10.38 -5.01 5.03
N GLY A 99 10.59 -4.14 6.03
CA GLY A 99 11.85 -4.07 6.75
C GLY A 99 12.15 -5.34 7.54
N ILE A 100 11.20 -5.82 8.33
CA ILE A 100 11.36 -7.03 9.15
C ILE A 100 11.46 -8.28 8.26
N VAL A 101 10.53 -8.48 7.35
CA VAL A 101 10.57 -9.65 6.46
C VAL A 101 11.82 -9.62 5.59
N GLY A 102 12.14 -8.45 5.02
CA GLY A 102 13.36 -8.28 4.22
C GLY A 102 14.62 -8.63 5.01
N TYR A 103 14.75 -8.13 6.24
CA TYR A 103 15.92 -8.36 7.07
C TYR A 103 16.13 -9.84 7.42
N PHE A 104 15.08 -10.51 7.90
CA PHE A 104 15.18 -11.87 8.39
C PHE A 104 15.20 -12.93 7.29
N TYR A 105 14.50 -12.70 6.17
CA TYR A 105 14.38 -13.73 5.12
C TYR A 105 15.24 -13.47 3.88
N ALA A 106 15.52 -12.19 3.54
CA ALA A 106 16.31 -11.85 2.35
C ALA A 106 17.65 -11.18 2.64
N GLY A 107 17.87 -10.72 3.88
CA GLY A 107 19.06 -10.03 4.33
C GLY A 107 18.98 -8.50 4.31
N PRO A 108 19.90 -7.80 5.02
CA PRO A 108 19.79 -6.36 5.28
C PRO A 108 19.79 -5.50 4.02
N VAL A 109 20.51 -5.91 2.98
CA VAL A 109 20.55 -5.18 1.70
C VAL A 109 19.19 -5.16 1.05
N TRP A 110 18.50 -6.30 0.94
CA TRP A 110 17.18 -6.40 0.36
C TRP A 110 16.13 -5.70 1.22
N ALA A 111 16.25 -5.77 2.54
CA ALA A 111 15.40 -4.99 3.46
C ALA A 111 15.50 -3.50 3.17
N THR A 112 16.72 -2.96 3.09
CA THR A 112 16.96 -1.53 2.82
C THR A 112 16.37 -1.12 1.48
N PHE A 113 16.64 -1.87 0.40
CA PHE A 113 16.11 -1.54 -0.92
C PHE A 113 14.57 -1.67 -0.98
N SER A 114 13.99 -2.70 -0.39
CA SER A 114 12.52 -2.90 -0.42
C SER A 114 11.79 -1.75 0.28
N VAL A 115 12.24 -1.33 1.46
CA VAL A 115 11.67 -0.20 2.19
C VAL A 115 11.88 1.09 1.42
N THR A 116 13.10 1.39 0.99
CA THR A 116 13.43 2.64 0.28
C THR A 116 12.61 2.78 -1.00
N LEU A 117 12.56 1.73 -1.83
CA LEU A 117 11.83 1.77 -3.09
C LEU A 117 10.31 1.86 -2.89
N SER A 118 9.76 1.16 -1.88
CA SER A 118 8.34 1.26 -1.53
C SER A 118 7.96 2.67 -1.11
N LEU A 119 8.78 3.32 -0.28
CA LEU A 119 8.56 4.70 0.15
C LEU A 119 8.68 5.66 -1.03
N LEU A 120 9.73 5.59 -1.85
CA LEU A 120 9.91 6.45 -3.02
C LEU A 120 8.78 6.27 -4.04
N HIS A 121 8.36 5.02 -4.28
CA HIS A 121 7.24 4.73 -5.17
C HIS A 121 5.91 5.34 -4.70
N SER A 122 5.73 5.51 -3.40
CA SER A 122 4.58 6.22 -2.83
C SER A 122 4.77 7.74 -2.86
N PHE A 123 5.97 8.21 -2.49
CA PHE A 123 6.29 9.63 -2.38
C PHE A 123 6.24 10.39 -3.71
N ILE A 124 6.55 9.72 -4.82
CA ILE A 124 6.56 10.35 -6.14
C ILE A 124 5.21 11.00 -6.50
N LYS A 125 4.09 10.45 -6.00
CA LYS A 125 2.75 10.99 -6.28
C LYS A 125 2.52 12.36 -5.63
N PRO A 126 2.56 12.51 -4.28
CA PRO A 126 2.31 13.79 -3.65
C PRO A 126 3.33 14.86 -4.06
N VAL A 127 4.60 14.49 -4.30
CA VAL A 127 5.62 15.41 -4.78
C VAL A 127 5.30 15.89 -6.20
N ALA A 128 4.98 14.95 -7.12
CA ALA A 128 4.61 15.33 -8.48
C ALA A 128 3.36 16.24 -8.50
N TYR A 129 2.34 15.95 -7.66
CA TYR A 129 1.14 16.80 -7.61
C TYR A 129 1.45 18.22 -7.11
N ALA A 130 2.35 18.36 -6.15
CA ALA A 130 2.76 19.65 -5.64
C ALA A 130 3.52 20.47 -6.71
N GLU A 131 4.47 19.83 -7.41
CA GLU A 131 5.31 20.50 -8.41
C GLU A 131 4.55 20.86 -9.69
N ILE A 132 3.67 19.98 -10.20
CA ILE A 132 2.89 20.25 -11.41
C ILE A 132 1.60 21.07 -11.13
N GLY A 133 1.38 21.51 -9.89
CA GLY A 133 0.22 22.31 -9.50
C GLY A 133 -1.13 21.59 -9.65
N TYR A 134 -1.14 20.26 -9.56
CA TYR A 134 -2.33 19.45 -9.84
C TYR A 134 -3.33 19.46 -8.67
N GLN A 135 -4.44 20.16 -8.85
CA GLN A 135 -5.47 20.35 -7.81
C GLN A 135 -6.85 19.79 -8.18
N ASN A 136 -7.00 19.21 -9.38
CA ASN A 136 -8.29 18.71 -9.82
C ASN A 136 -8.80 17.57 -8.93
N ARG A 137 -10.01 17.74 -8.39
CA ARG A 137 -10.67 16.75 -7.53
C ARG A 137 -11.98 16.29 -8.12
N LEU A 138 -12.21 14.98 -8.15
CA LEU A 138 -13.50 14.39 -8.47
C LEU A 138 -14.01 13.65 -7.23
N LYS A 139 -15.25 13.98 -6.76
CA LYS A 139 -15.85 13.37 -5.55
C LYS A 139 -14.92 13.37 -4.34
N GLY A 140 -14.21 14.50 -4.11
CA GLY A 140 -13.30 14.65 -2.96
C GLY A 140 -11.90 14.03 -3.12
N LYS A 141 -11.62 13.29 -4.19
CA LYS A 141 -10.30 12.73 -4.50
C LYS A 141 -9.58 13.55 -5.55
N ILE A 142 -8.25 13.67 -5.40
CA ILE A 142 -7.41 14.19 -6.48
C ILE A 142 -7.55 13.23 -7.67
N LEU A 143 -7.86 13.77 -8.86
CA LEU A 143 -7.77 13.03 -10.11
C LEU A 143 -6.28 12.75 -10.33
N ASP A 144 -5.85 11.55 -10.02
CA ASP A 144 -4.44 11.16 -10.00
C ASP A 144 -3.89 11.05 -11.43
N PRO A 145 -3.04 12.00 -11.92
CA PRO A 145 -2.47 11.92 -13.25
C PRO A 145 -1.51 10.73 -13.41
N LEU A 146 -1.08 10.13 -12.30
CA LEU A 146 -0.28 8.92 -12.26
C LEU A 146 -1.13 7.67 -11.99
N GLU A 147 -2.49 7.78 -11.96
CA GLU A 147 -3.35 6.61 -11.82
C GLU A 147 -3.20 5.71 -13.05
N GLY A 148 -2.88 4.45 -12.80
CA GLY A 148 -2.59 3.50 -13.88
C GLY A 148 -1.15 3.56 -14.42
N ILE A 149 -0.36 4.57 -14.07
CA ILE A 149 1.07 4.61 -14.37
C ILE A 149 1.83 3.85 -13.28
N GLY A 150 2.61 2.87 -13.68
CA GLY A 150 3.20 1.88 -12.78
C GLY A 150 2.30 0.63 -12.68
N PHE A 151 2.92 -0.52 -12.96
CA PHE A 151 2.19 -1.80 -13.00
C PHE A 151 2.21 -2.55 -11.67
N PHE A 152 3.06 -2.13 -10.74
CA PHE A 152 3.21 -2.74 -9.41
C PHE A 152 3.11 -1.65 -8.34
N GLY A 153 2.23 -1.84 -7.39
CA GLY A 153 1.97 -0.90 -6.31
C GLY A 153 1.65 -1.62 -5.00
N ARG A 154 1.04 -0.91 -4.05
CA ARG A 154 0.76 -1.42 -2.71
C ARG A 154 -0.15 -2.66 -2.70
N PRO A 155 -1.27 -2.74 -3.46
CA PRO A 155 -2.09 -3.94 -3.49
C PRO A 155 -1.33 -5.17 -4.00
N GLU A 156 -0.48 -4.99 -5.03
CA GLU A 156 0.35 -6.04 -5.57
C GLU A 156 1.40 -6.50 -4.56
N THR A 157 2.03 -5.56 -3.84
CA THR A 157 2.98 -5.84 -2.75
C THR A 157 2.31 -6.66 -1.65
N HIS A 158 1.11 -6.25 -1.19
CA HIS A 158 0.34 -6.96 -0.17
C HIS A 158 0.02 -8.39 -0.60
N PHE A 159 -0.54 -8.54 -1.81
CA PHE A 159 -0.89 -9.86 -2.35
C PHE A 159 0.34 -10.76 -2.48
N THR A 160 1.42 -10.23 -3.03
CA THR A 160 2.67 -10.98 -3.22
C THR A 160 3.22 -11.44 -1.87
N LEU A 161 3.27 -10.57 -0.87
CA LEU A 161 3.77 -10.91 0.45
C LEU A 161 2.92 -11.99 1.13
N LEU A 162 1.59 -11.86 1.09
CA LEU A 162 0.67 -12.88 1.62
C LEU A 162 0.87 -14.24 0.94
N LEU A 163 1.00 -14.25 -0.39
CA LEU A 163 1.23 -15.48 -1.15
C LEU A 163 2.54 -16.16 -0.73
N PHE A 164 3.64 -15.39 -0.68
CA PHE A 164 4.95 -15.94 -0.29
C PHE A 164 5.04 -16.31 1.20
N THR A 165 4.22 -15.70 2.05
CA THR A 165 4.08 -16.15 3.45
C THR A 165 3.48 -17.56 3.53
N LEU A 166 2.48 -17.86 2.70
CA LEU A 166 1.93 -19.21 2.62
C LEU A 166 2.92 -20.21 2.04
N PHE A 167 3.70 -19.79 1.04
CA PHE A 167 4.75 -20.64 0.46
C PHE A 167 5.84 -20.96 1.48
N GLU A 168 6.30 -19.96 2.23
CA GLU A 168 7.25 -20.14 3.34
C GLU A 168 6.72 -21.13 4.38
N LYS A 169 5.44 -20.91 4.80
CA LYS A 169 4.79 -21.79 5.78
C LYS A 169 4.61 -23.22 5.26
N ALA A 170 4.41 -23.40 3.96
CA ALA A 170 4.28 -24.72 3.33
C ALA A 170 5.65 -25.35 2.97
N HIS A 171 6.77 -24.70 3.35
CA HIS A 171 8.12 -25.14 3.03
C HIS A 171 8.36 -25.37 1.51
N LEU A 172 7.75 -24.52 0.68
CA LEU A 172 7.94 -24.56 -0.77
C LEU A 172 9.32 -23.98 -1.15
N PRO A 173 9.86 -24.32 -2.33
CA PRO A 173 11.19 -23.86 -2.78
C PRO A 173 11.30 -22.33 -2.93
N LEU A 174 10.18 -21.65 -3.14
CA LEU A 174 10.08 -20.20 -3.24
C LEU A 174 9.38 -19.65 -2.00
N GLY A 175 10.13 -19.02 -1.11
CA GLY A 175 9.63 -18.50 0.14
C GLY A 175 9.67 -16.97 0.22
N LEU A 176 9.63 -16.43 1.44
CA LEU A 176 9.63 -14.99 1.70
C LEU A 176 10.89 -14.28 1.17
N SER A 177 12.03 -14.97 1.11
CA SER A 177 13.26 -14.43 0.50
C SER A 177 13.02 -14.01 -0.95
N GLU A 178 12.48 -14.91 -1.75
CA GLU A 178 12.19 -14.66 -3.16
C GLU A 178 11.05 -13.65 -3.32
N GLY A 179 10.06 -13.72 -2.44
CA GLY A 179 8.97 -12.75 -2.39
C GLY A 179 9.47 -11.31 -2.23
N ILE A 180 10.37 -11.06 -1.29
CA ILE A 180 10.96 -9.72 -1.06
C ILE A 180 11.78 -9.27 -2.28
N LYS A 181 12.59 -10.14 -2.87
CA LYS A 181 13.38 -9.81 -4.08
C LYS A 181 12.47 -9.42 -5.24
N ILE A 182 11.41 -10.21 -5.47
CA ILE A 182 10.41 -9.94 -6.52
C ILE A 182 9.72 -8.60 -6.27
N ILE A 183 9.21 -8.36 -5.05
CA ILE A 183 8.58 -7.09 -4.67
C ILE A 183 9.53 -5.92 -4.93
N THR A 184 10.78 -6.04 -4.50
CA THR A 184 11.80 -4.99 -4.62
C THR A 184 12.06 -4.64 -6.10
N LEU A 185 12.29 -5.67 -6.93
CA LEU A 185 12.58 -5.48 -8.36
C LEU A 185 11.38 -4.91 -9.12
N LEU A 186 10.17 -5.44 -8.88
CA LEU A 186 8.96 -4.96 -9.55
C LEU A 186 8.59 -3.54 -9.11
N THR A 187 8.80 -3.20 -7.83
CA THR A 187 8.62 -1.82 -7.34
C THR A 187 9.62 -0.86 -7.98
N ALA A 188 10.89 -1.27 -8.13
CA ALA A 188 11.91 -0.46 -8.81
C ALA A 188 11.54 -0.17 -10.27
N LEU A 189 11.12 -1.20 -11.01
CA LEU A 189 10.68 -1.06 -12.40
C LEU A 189 9.43 -0.17 -12.52
N SER A 190 8.48 -0.33 -11.60
CA SER A 190 7.27 0.48 -11.54
C SER A 190 7.58 1.95 -11.21
N LEU A 191 8.52 2.21 -10.30
CA LEU A 191 9.01 3.55 -9.98
C LEU A 191 9.70 4.18 -11.20
N LEU A 192 10.58 3.45 -11.87
CA LEU A 192 11.25 3.91 -13.09
C LEU A 192 10.22 4.29 -14.17
N GLN A 193 9.19 3.48 -14.36
CA GLN A 193 8.11 3.79 -15.30
C GLN A 193 7.43 5.13 -14.97
N ARG A 194 7.18 5.43 -13.69
CA ARG A 194 6.61 6.72 -13.25
C ARG A 194 7.56 7.89 -13.52
N ILE A 195 8.84 7.72 -13.21
CA ILE A 195 9.87 8.74 -13.48
C ILE A 195 9.94 9.05 -14.98
N LEU A 196 10.00 8.01 -15.82
CA LEU A 196 10.05 8.19 -17.28
C LEU A 196 8.78 8.87 -17.83
N TYR A 197 7.61 8.51 -17.28
CA TYR A 197 6.35 9.17 -17.63
C TYR A 197 6.38 10.67 -17.28
N LEU A 198 6.80 11.02 -16.06
CA LEU A 198 6.91 12.40 -15.63
C LEU A 198 7.94 13.19 -16.47
N TYR A 199 9.10 12.60 -16.74
CA TYR A 199 10.11 13.21 -17.60
C TYR A 199 9.57 13.49 -19.01
N LYS A 200 8.86 12.54 -19.60
CA LYS A 200 8.29 12.69 -20.94
C LYS A 200 7.23 13.79 -21.03
N ASN A 201 6.40 13.95 -19.99
CA ASN A 201 5.24 14.85 -20.04
C ASN A 201 5.52 16.22 -19.40
N TYR A 202 6.48 16.31 -18.48
CA TYR A 202 6.78 17.54 -17.70
C TYR A 202 8.27 17.90 -17.67
N GLY A 203 9.13 17.22 -18.43
CA GLY A 203 10.57 17.44 -18.45
C GLY A 203 11.04 18.50 -19.48
N LYS A 204 10.12 19.14 -20.19
CA LYS A 204 10.46 20.28 -21.07
C LYS A 204 10.43 21.55 -20.24
N VAL A 205 11.35 22.49 -20.57
CA VAL A 205 11.31 23.85 -20.03
C VAL A 205 10.02 24.49 -20.54
N ASP A 206 9.19 25.02 -19.64
CA ASP A 206 8.08 25.89 -20.03
C ASP A 206 8.70 27.13 -20.66
N ASP A 207 8.52 27.27 -21.97
CA ASP A 207 8.85 28.53 -22.65
C ASP A 207 7.90 29.61 -22.10
N GLU A 208 8.42 30.48 -21.18
CA GLU A 208 7.71 31.62 -20.63
C GLU A 208 7.35 32.65 -21.73
#